data_8650a0e7589dae05cf1e748fa81611ad
#
_entry.id   8650a0e7589dae05cf1e748fa81611ad
#
_cell.length_a   1.000
_cell.length_b   1.000
_cell.length_c   1.000
_cell.angle_alpha   90.00
_cell.angle_beta   90.00
_cell.angle_gamma   90.00
#
_symmetry.space_group_name_H-M   'P 1'
#
loop_
_entity.id
_entity.type
_entity.pdbx_description
1 polymer ?
#
loop_
_entity_poly.entity_id
_entity_poly.type
_entity_poly.pdbx_seq_one_letter_code
_entity_poly.pdbx_strand_id
1 'polypeptide(L)'
;MDKKIVIAHRGASGYLPEHTLEAKAMAYAMNADFIEQDLVLSKDDVPIVIHDIYLDDVTDVATKFPDRKRSDYRFYVIDFTFKELKTLQVSERFNPKTGEQVYKNRYPKGKGNFKLHSFQEEIEMIQGLNKSTGKNIGIYPEIKAPSFHNKEGKQLTKIVLKILSDYGYKTKKDKCILQCFDAKELERIRVDLKSELFLVQLIEFPEETKQLKHFASYADGIGPWYKLIL
;
A
#
# COMPACT_ATOMS: atom_id res chain seq x y z
N MET A 1 -26.36 -10.85 -12.82
CA MET A 1 -25.61 -9.67 -12.33
C MET A 1 -24.20 -10.14 -12.02
N ASP A 2 -23.22 -9.53 -12.63
CA ASP A 2 -21.82 -9.84 -12.31
C ASP A 2 -21.56 -9.52 -10.84
N LYS A 3 -20.90 -10.45 -10.14
CA LYS A 3 -20.56 -10.27 -8.72
C LYS A 3 -19.67 -9.05 -8.57
N LYS A 4 -20.11 -8.06 -7.80
CA LYS A 4 -19.25 -6.93 -7.41
C LYS A 4 -18.17 -7.42 -6.45
N ILE A 5 -16.95 -6.98 -6.64
CA ILE A 5 -15.81 -7.29 -5.76
C ILE A 5 -15.66 -6.24 -4.67
N VAL A 6 -15.20 -6.68 -3.50
CA VAL A 6 -14.90 -5.82 -2.34
C VAL A 6 -13.39 -5.79 -2.15
N ILE A 7 -12.80 -4.61 -2.22
CA ILE A 7 -11.39 -4.36 -1.94
C ILE A 7 -11.29 -3.69 -0.57
N ALA A 8 -10.58 -4.32 0.37
CA ALA A 8 -10.39 -3.79 1.71
C ALA A 8 -9.25 -2.76 1.72
N HIS A 9 -9.60 -1.48 1.52
CA HIS A 9 -8.67 -0.34 1.47
C HIS A 9 -7.90 -0.20 2.79
N ARG A 10 -6.57 -0.47 2.74
CA ARG A 10 -5.65 -0.51 3.90
C ARG A 10 -6.01 -1.58 4.95
N GLY A 11 -6.71 -2.65 4.53
CA GLY A 11 -7.30 -3.64 5.41
C GLY A 11 -8.64 -3.19 6.01
N ALA A 12 -9.01 -3.70 7.18
CA ALA A 12 -10.21 -3.28 7.93
C ALA A 12 -9.96 -1.95 8.68
N SER A 13 -9.50 -0.92 7.94
CA SER A 13 -9.02 0.37 8.48
C SER A 13 -10.10 1.20 9.18
N GLY A 14 -11.38 0.85 9.04
CA GLY A 14 -12.46 1.44 9.84
C GLY A 14 -12.51 0.95 11.29
N TYR A 15 -11.84 -0.16 11.59
CA TYR A 15 -11.89 -0.85 12.89
C TYR A 15 -10.53 -0.95 13.59
N LEU A 16 -9.44 -1.08 12.84
CA LEU A 16 -8.07 -1.23 13.33
C LEU A 16 -7.14 -0.25 12.61
N PRO A 17 -5.98 0.10 13.18
CA PRO A 17 -5.04 1.00 12.51
C PRO A 17 -4.67 0.49 11.13
N GLU A 18 -4.71 1.43 10.17
CA GLU A 18 -4.47 1.12 8.75
C GLU A 18 -3.15 0.38 8.53
N HIS A 19 -3.12 -0.52 7.54
CA HIS A 19 -1.92 -1.27 7.13
C HIS A 19 -1.26 -2.12 8.23
N THR A 20 -1.96 -2.47 9.30
CA THR A 20 -1.44 -3.46 10.26
C THR A 20 -1.83 -4.87 9.84
N LEU A 21 -1.02 -5.88 10.18
CA LEU A 21 -1.35 -7.29 9.88
C LEU A 21 -2.69 -7.68 10.52
N GLU A 22 -3.01 -7.13 11.68
CA GLU A 22 -4.28 -7.35 12.37
C GLU A 22 -5.46 -6.78 11.55
N ALA A 23 -5.32 -5.57 10.96
CA ALA A 23 -6.34 -5.01 10.09
C ALA A 23 -6.51 -5.83 8.81
N LYS A 24 -5.43 -6.39 8.26
CA LYS A 24 -5.47 -7.26 7.09
C LYS A 24 -6.12 -8.60 7.41
N ALA A 25 -5.77 -9.22 8.53
CA ALA A 25 -6.38 -10.47 9.00
C ALA A 25 -7.88 -10.30 9.30
N MET A 26 -8.28 -9.15 9.88
CA MET A 26 -9.69 -8.82 10.08
C MET A 26 -10.44 -8.67 8.76
N ALA A 27 -9.87 -7.95 7.78
CA ALA A 27 -10.46 -7.82 6.44
C ALA A 27 -10.61 -9.18 5.74
N TYR A 28 -9.61 -10.05 5.91
CA TYR A 28 -9.66 -11.44 5.44
C TYR A 28 -10.85 -12.21 6.07
N ALA A 29 -11.00 -12.12 7.38
CA ALA A 29 -12.11 -12.75 8.11
C ALA A 29 -13.48 -12.21 7.68
N MET A 30 -13.56 -10.93 7.33
CA MET A 30 -14.77 -10.28 6.81
C MET A 30 -15.07 -10.61 5.33
N ASN A 31 -14.31 -11.51 4.71
CA ASN A 31 -14.51 -11.98 3.33
C ASN A 31 -14.36 -10.88 2.26
N ALA A 32 -13.43 -9.95 2.40
CA ALA A 32 -13.01 -9.11 1.29
C ALA A 32 -12.49 -9.97 0.13
N ASP A 33 -12.77 -9.60 -1.12
CA ASP A 33 -12.28 -10.33 -2.29
C ASP A 33 -10.79 -10.03 -2.56
N PHE A 34 -10.34 -8.82 -2.21
CA PHE A 34 -8.95 -8.37 -2.26
C PHE A 34 -8.62 -7.55 -1.00
N ILE A 35 -7.37 -7.65 -0.57
CA ILE A 35 -6.82 -6.81 0.51
C ILE A 35 -5.80 -5.87 -0.13
N GLU A 36 -5.92 -4.57 0.14
CA GLU A 36 -5.07 -3.56 -0.48
C GLU A 36 -3.83 -3.25 0.37
N GLN A 37 -2.72 -2.95 -0.31
CA GLN A 37 -1.43 -2.55 0.24
C GLN A 37 -0.91 -1.29 -0.43
N ASP A 38 -0.40 -0.33 0.33
CA ASP A 38 0.44 0.76 -0.15
C ASP A 38 1.90 0.43 0.12
N LEU A 39 2.78 0.56 -0.88
CA LEU A 39 4.16 0.11 -0.79
C LEU A 39 5.16 1.25 -0.90
N VAL A 40 6.03 1.36 0.10
CA VAL A 40 7.12 2.34 0.21
C VAL A 40 8.41 1.62 0.59
N LEU A 41 9.58 2.02 0.06
CA LEU A 41 10.85 1.36 0.40
C LEU A 41 11.46 1.87 1.70
N SER A 42 12.02 0.94 2.45
CA SER A 42 12.98 1.20 3.52
C SER A 42 14.38 1.55 2.98
N LYS A 43 15.29 1.93 3.87
CA LYS A 43 16.70 2.20 3.57
C LYS A 43 17.41 1.00 2.93
N ASP A 44 17.11 -0.19 3.36
CA ASP A 44 17.67 -1.47 2.93
C ASP A 44 16.80 -2.20 1.88
N ASP A 45 16.04 -1.41 1.10
CA ASP A 45 15.27 -1.87 -0.06
C ASP A 45 14.17 -2.91 0.24
N VAL A 46 13.63 -2.91 1.45
CA VAL A 46 12.47 -3.73 1.82
C VAL A 46 11.19 -2.93 1.57
N PRO A 47 10.23 -3.41 0.75
CA PRO A 47 8.92 -2.78 0.61
C PRO A 47 8.12 -2.91 1.90
N ILE A 48 7.81 -1.77 2.51
CA ILE A 48 7.02 -1.63 3.73
C ILE A 48 5.57 -1.32 3.35
N VAL A 49 4.63 -1.94 4.04
CA VAL A 49 3.22 -1.66 3.85
C VAL A 49 2.82 -0.46 4.70
N ILE A 50 2.76 0.72 4.06
CA ILE A 50 2.42 2.01 4.69
C ILE A 50 1.96 2.99 3.61
N HIS A 51 0.95 3.83 3.91
CA HIS A 51 0.36 4.72 2.90
C HIS A 51 1.30 5.84 2.44
N ASP A 52 1.94 6.52 3.37
CA ASP A 52 2.77 7.69 3.06
C ASP A 52 4.26 7.33 3.04
N ILE A 53 5.05 8.09 2.30
CA ILE A 53 6.51 8.05 2.40
C ILE A 53 7.02 8.49 3.78
N TYR A 54 6.11 8.95 4.65
CA TYR A 54 6.38 9.46 5.99
C TYR A 54 5.87 8.51 7.08
N LEU A 55 6.58 8.54 8.22
CA LEU A 55 6.26 7.76 9.42
C LEU A 55 5.44 8.53 10.46
N ASP A 56 5.45 9.87 10.37
CA ASP A 56 4.99 10.76 11.46
C ASP A 56 3.52 10.63 11.79
N ASP A 57 2.70 10.29 10.78
CA ASP A 57 1.25 10.39 10.89
C ASP A 57 0.61 9.13 11.52
N VAL A 58 1.39 8.03 11.61
CA VAL A 58 0.88 6.71 12.04
C VAL A 58 1.82 5.96 12.98
N THR A 59 2.96 6.55 13.40
CA THR A 59 3.93 5.86 14.28
C THR A 59 4.46 6.75 15.40
N ASP A 60 5.15 6.12 16.36
CA ASP A 60 5.87 6.78 17.45
C ASP A 60 7.30 7.21 17.07
N VAL A 61 7.61 7.37 15.78
CA VAL A 61 8.97 7.66 15.27
C VAL A 61 9.59 8.90 15.90
N ALA A 62 8.82 9.97 16.08
CA ALA A 62 9.30 11.22 16.67
C ALA A 62 9.79 11.06 18.13
N THR A 63 9.23 10.09 18.85
CA THR A 63 9.67 9.76 20.23
C THR A 63 10.89 8.84 20.22
N LYS A 64 10.93 7.85 19.31
CA LYS A 64 12.01 6.86 19.27
C LYS A 64 13.27 7.33 18.58
N PHE A 65 13.12 8.16 17.56
CA PHE A 65 14.24 8.63 16.73
C PHE A 65 14.17 10.15 16.50
N PRO A 66 14.15 10.99 17.57
CA PRO A 66 13.87 12.43 17.46
C PRO A 66 14.83 13.19 16.53
N ASP A 67 16.07 12.72 16.41
CA ASP A 67 17.12 13.37 15.63
C ASP A 67 17.20 12.90 14.16
N ARG A 68 16.31 11.98 13.73
CA ARG A 68 16.33 11.39 12.38
C ARG A 68 15.39 12.10 11.39
N LYS A 69 14.78 13.22 11.77
CA LYS A 69 13.96 14.04 10.86
C LYS A 69 14.84 14.76 9.84
N ARG A 70 14.35 14.86 8.60
CA ARG A 70 14.98 15.68 7.55
C ARG A 70 14.77 17.19 7.82
N SER A 71 15.33 18.05 6.97
CA SER A 71 15.25 19.51 7.10
C SER A 71 13.82 20.07 7.03
N ASP A 72 12.88 19.34 6.42
CA ASP A 72 11.45 19.64 6.38
C ASP A 72 10.67 19.17 7.62
N TYR A 73 11.41 18.70 8.64
CA TYR A 73 10.88 18.20 9.92
C TYR A 73 10.05 16.91 9.81
N ARG A 74 10.16 16.16 8.68
CA ARG A 74 9.49 14.87 8.46
C ARG A 74 10.45 13.69 8.65
N PHE A 75 9.88 12.54 9.01
CA PHE A 75 10.59 11.27 9.12
C PHE A 75 10.22 10.38 7.92
N TYR A 76 11.17 10.13 7.05
CA TYR A 76 10.94 9.37 5.83
C TYR A 76 11.20 7.88 6.04
N VAL A 77 10.33 7.02 5.54
CA VAL A 77 10.49 5.56 5.61
C VAL A 77 11.84 5.11 5.06
N ILE A 78 12.27 5.71 3.96
CA ILE A 78 13.50 5.40 3.23
C ILE A 78 14.79 5.69 4.02
N ASP A 79 14.72 6.44 5.11
CA ASP A 79 15.87 6.75 5.96
C ASP A 79 16.12 5.67 7.03
N PHE A 80 15.22 4.73 7.21
CA PHE A 80 15.27 3.69 8.24
C PHE A 80 15.39 2.30 7.62
N THR A 81 16.22 1.45 8.22
CA THR A 81 16.27 0.02 7.90
C THR A 81 14.97 -0.67 8.34
N PHE A 82 14.64 -1.80 7.72
CA PHE A 82 13.48 -2.58 8.14
C PHE A 82 13.56 -3.01 9.61
N LYS A 83 14.76 -3.34 10.10
CA LYS A 83 14.99 -3.66 11.52
C LYS A 83 14.60 -2.49 12.44
N GLU A 84 14.95 -1.25 12.09
CA GLU A 84 14.56 -0.05 12.85
C GLU A 84 13.04 0.16 12.77
N LEU A 85 12.44 0.03 11.59
CA LEU A 85 11.00 0.18 11.36
C LEU A 85 10.17 -0.81 12.19
N LYS A 86 10.61 -2.06 12.33
CA LYS A 86 9.95 -3.08 13.18
C LYS A 86 9.92 -2.70 14.67
N THR A 87 10.79 -1.79 15.13
CA THR A 87 10.75 -1.32 16.52
C THR A 87 9.65 -0.31 16.77
N LEU A 88 9.17 0.41 15.73
CA LEU A 88 8.14 1.43 15.86
C LEU A 88 6.81 0.82 16.28
N GLN A 89 6.03 1.61 17.03
CA GLN A 89 4.64 1.30 17.32
C GLN A 89 3.74 2.03 16.34
N VAL A 90 2.89 1.28 15.65
CA VAL A 90 1.86 1.84 14.78
C VAL A 90 0.64 2.24 15.59
N SER A 91 0.01 3.33 15.21
CA SER A 91 -1.19 3.89 15.83
C SER A 91 -2.23 4.28 14.77
N GLU A 92 -3.45 4.52 15.20
CA GLU A 92 -4.42 5.21 14.34
C GLU A 92 -3.88 6.56 13.90
N ARG A 93 -4.21 6.96 12.66
CA ARG A 93 -3.70 8.18 12.01
C ARG A 93 -4.00 9.43 12.84
N PHE A 94 -3.00 10.27 13.01
CA PHE A 94 -3.08 11.52 13.76
C PHE A 94 -2.35 12.66 13.06
N ASN A 95 -2.70 13.88 13.41
CA ASN A 95 -1.98 15.07 12.95
C ASN A 95 -0.69 15.20 13.78
N PRO A 96 0.52 15.13 13.18
CA PRO A 96 1.78 15.19 13.94
C PRO A 96 2.02 16.54 14.63
N LYS A 97 1.37 17.63 14.18
CA LYS A 97 1.52 18.97 14.79
C LYS A 97 0.64 19.14 16.03
N THR A 98 -0.61 18.66 15.98
CA THR A 98 -1.57 18.82 17.09
C THR A 98 -1.66 17.58 17.99
N GLY A 99 -1.21 16.43 17.51
CA GLY A 99 -1.36 15.15 18.16
C GLY A 99 -2.77 14.59 18.14
N GLU A 100 -3.72 15.26 17.49
CA GLU A 100 -5.12 14.84 17.43
C GLU A 100 -5.33 13.70 16.44
N GLN A 101 -6.19 12.74 16.81
CA GLN A 101 -6.61 11.67 15.94
C GLN A 101 -7.43 12.21 14.76
N VAL A 102 -7.11 11.82 13.53
CA VAL A 102 -7.77 12.28 12.31
C VAL A 102 -9.19 11.72 12.21
N TYR A 103 -9.36 10.44 12.47
CA TYR A 103 -10.65 9.74 12.39
C TYR A 103 -11.17 9.41 13.78
N LYS A 104 -11.92 10.31 14.39
CA LYS A 104 -12.37 10.24 15.79
C LYS A 104 -13.11 8.96 16.18
N ASN A 105 -13.82 8.33 15.24
CA ASN A 105 -14.65 7.15 15.46
C ASN A 105 -13.94 5.82 15.10
N ARG A 106 -12.65 5.86 14.77
CA ARG A 106 -11.84 4.65 14.52
C ARG A 106 -11.15 4.18 15.79
N TYR A 107 -10.22 3.21 15.63
CA TYR A 107 -9.45 2.67 16.74
C TYR A 107 -8.75 3.78 17.55
N PRO A 108 -8.72 3.72 18.89
CA PRO A 108 -8.13 4.80 19.70
C PRO A 108 -6.63 4.95 19.45
N LYS A 109 -6.19 6.19 19.20
CA LYS A 109 -4.77 6.51 19.02
C LYS A 109 -3.93 6.07 20.23
N GLY A 110 -2.75 5.51 19.96
CA GLY A 110 -1.78 5.11 20.99
C GLY A 110 -2.19 3.89 21.82
N LYS A 111 -3.23 3.17 21.43
CA LYS A 111 -3.65 1.91 22.05
C LYS A 111 -3.22 0.71 21.22
N GLY A 112 -3.12 -0.45 21.87
CA GLY A 112 -2.67 -1.68 21.22
C GLY A 112 -1.15 -1.72 21.05
N ASN A 113 -0.67 -2.77 20.37
CA ASN A 113 0.76 -2.98 20.06
C ASN A 113 0.90 -3.43 18.61
N PHE A 114 0.63 -2.50 17.70
CA PHE A 114 0.72 -2.75 16.27
C PHE A 114 2.10 -2.42 15.74
N LYS A 115 2.52 -3.13 14.67
CA LYS A 115 3.85 -3.00 14.09
C LYS A 115 3.78 -2.79 12.57
N LEU A 116 4.79 -2.11 12.03
CA LEU A 116 5.05 -2.10 10.60
C LEU A 116 5.51 -3.50 10.16
N HIS A 117 5.19 -3.86 8.92
CA HIS A 117 5.57 -5.13 8.33
C HIS A 117 5.99 -4.94 6.87
N SER A 118 6.69 -5.92 6.33
CA SER A 118 7.08 -5.96 4.93
C SER A 118 5.95 -6.49 4.05
N PHE A 119 6.03 -6.20 2.76
CA PHE A 119 5.12 -6.74 1.78
C PHE A 119 5.15 -8.27 1.71
N GLN A 120 6.35 -8.86 1.85
CA GLN A 120 6.49 -10.32 1.90
C GLN A 120 5.78 -10.93 3.10
N GLU A 121 5.93 -10.35 4.31
CA GLU A 121 5.22 -10.83 5.51
C GLU A 121 3.69 -10.81 5.30
N GLU A 122 3.15 -9.81 4.61
CA GLU A 122 1.72 -9.76 4.32
C GLU A 122 1.27 -10.78 3.26
N ILE A 123 2.04 -10.94 2.17
CA ILE A 123 1.77 -11.98 1.17
C ILE A 123 1.75 -13.36 1.83
N GLU A 124 2.76 -13.67 2.64
CA GLU A 124 2.87 -14.96 3.35
C GLU A 124 1.68 -15.21 4.27
N MET A 125 1.24 -14.18 5.00
CA MET A 125 0.03 -14.26 5.83
C MET A 125 -1.21 -14.56 4.99
N ILE A 126 -1.45 -13.81 3.89
CA ILE A 126 -2.64 -13.99 3.05
C ILE A 126 -2.62 -15.37 2.37
N GLN A 127 -1.47 -15.79 1.81
CA GLN A 127 -1.33 -17.11 1.18
C GLN A 127 -1.48 -18.24 2.21
N GLY A 128 -0.92 -18.06 3.41
CA GLY A 128 -1.08 -19.00 4.52
C GLY A 128 -2.54 -19.15 4.94
N LEU A 129 -3.26 -18.03 5.08
CA LEU A 129 -4.69 -18.03 5.39
C LEU A 129 -5.52 -18.65 4.25
N ASN A 130 -5.21 -18.35 2.99
CA ASN A 130 -5.86 -18.97 1.84
C ASN A 130 -5.71 -20.50 1.88
N LYS A 131 -4.50 -21.00 2.17
CA LYS A 131 -4.24 -22.44 2.29
C LYS A 131 -5.03 -23.08 3.44
N SER A 132 -5.04 -22.46 4.61
CA SER A 132 -5.66 -23.02 5.81
C SER A 132 -7.19 -23.00 5.79
N THR A 133 -7.78 -22.01 5.08
CA THR A 133 -9.25 -21.82 5.04
C THR A 133 -9.89 -22.32 3.74
N GLY A 134 -9.08 -22.67 2.73
CA GLY A 134 -9.58 -23.02 1.39
C GLY A 134 -10.11 -21.84 0.59
N LYS A 135 -9.88 -20.59 1.03
CA LYS A 135 -10.26 -19.37 0.31
C LYS A 135 -9.20 -18.99 -0.73
N ASN A 136 -9.54 -18.02 -1.59
CA ASN A 136 -8.64 -17.44 -2.58
C ASN A 136 -8.81 -15.92 -2.60
N ILE A 137 -8.45 -15.26 -1.51
CA ILE A 137 -8.47 -13.80 -1.37
C ILE A 137 -7.22 -13.23 -2.02
N GLY A 138 -7.40 -12.19 -2.84
CA GLY A 138 -6.32 -11.56 -3.60
C GLY A 138 -5.63 -10.43 -2.85
N ILE A 139 -4.56 -9.92 -3.46
CA ILE A 139 -3.84 -8.72 -3.05
C ILE A 139 -4.03 -7.59 -4.06
N TYR A 140 -3.98 -6.35 -3.59
CA TYR A 140 -4.21 -5.15 -4.41
C TYR A 140 -3.11 -4.10 -4.13
N PRO A 141 -1.82 -4.39 -4.46
CA PRO A 141 -0.71 -3.51 -4.13
C PRO A 141 -0.68 -2.22 -4.95
N GLU A 142 -0.35 -1.10 -4.30
CA GLU A 142 -0.07 0.20 -4.91
C GLU A 142 1.43 0.52 -4.86
N ILE A 143 1.98 0.95 -5.99
CA ILE A 143 3.31 1.56 -6.05
C ILE A 143 3.19 3.03 -5.63
N LYS A 144 3.60 3.35 -4.39
CA LYS A 144 3.53 4.71 -3.85
C LYS A 144 4.69 5.58 -4.31
N ALA A 145 4.38 6.80 -4.72
CA ALA A 145 5.37 7.85 -5.03
C ALA A 145 6.62 7.34 -5.79
N PRO A 146 6.50 6.66 -6.96
CA PRO A 146 7.63 6.10 -7.69
C PRO A 146 8.66 7.17 -8.06
N SER A 147 8.21 8.37 -8.43
CA SER A 147 9.09 9.50 -8.77
C SER A 147 9.95 9.94 -7.58
N PHE A 148 9.45 9.87 -6.34
CA PHE A 148 10.24 10.13 -5.13
C PHE A 148 11.33 9.05 -4.96
N HIS A 149 10.95 7.78 -5.02
CA HIS A 149 11.91 6.67 -4.88
C HIS A 149 13.02 6.73 -5.93
N ASN A 150 12.66 7.04 -7.18
CA ASN A 150 13.64 7.20 -8.27
C ASN A 150 14.63 8.35 -7.99
N LYS A 151 14.17 9.50 -7.45
CA LYS A 151 15.05 10.62 -7.05
C LYS A 151 15.98 10.25 -5.90
N GLU A 152 15.54 9.38 -4.99
CA GLU A 152 16.37 8.83 -3.90
C GLU A 152 17.27 7.66 -4.37
N GLY A 153 17.33 7.37 -5.67
CA GLY A 153 18.14 6.29 -6.25
C GLY A 153 17.60 4.88 -6.03
N LYS A 154 16.31 4.75 -5.70
CA LYS A 154 15.66 3.49 -5.34
C LYS A 154 14.75 2.97 -6.46
N GLN A 155 14.64 1.66 -6.60
CA GLN A 155 13.90 0.97 -7.67
C GLN A 155 12.67 0.22 -7.14
N LEU A 156 11.77 0.93 -6.43
CA LEU A 156 10.58 0.34 -5.78
C LEU A 156 9.84 -0.63 -6.70
N THR A 157 9.48 -0.18 -7.89
CA THR A 157 8.67 -0.97 -8.83
C THR A 157 9.34 -2.29 -9.23
N LYS A 158 10.64 -2.27 -9.55
CA LYS A 158 11.36 -3.50 -9.93
C LYS A 158 11.43 -4.50 -8.78
N ILE A 159 11.64 -4.00 -7.56
CA ILE A 159 11.68 -4.83 -6.36
C ILE A 159 10.31 -5.46 -6.11
N VAL A 160 9.23 -4.67 -6.19
CA VAL A 160 7.87 -5.16 -6.01
C VAL A 160 7.50 -6.20 -7.07
N LEU A 161 7.76 -5.94 -8.35
CA LEU A 161 7.49 -6.90 -9.43
C LEU A 161 8.26 -8.21 -9.24
N LYS A 162 9.52 -8.13 -8.77
CA LYS A 162 10.29 -9.34 -8.45
C LYS A 162 9.65 -10.13 -7.33
N ILE A 163 9.27 -9.48 -6.23
CA ILE A 163 8.59 -10.13 -5.10
C ILE A 163 7.28 -10.79 -5.58
N LEU A 164 6.44 -10.06 -6.31
CA LEU A 164 5.20 -10.62 -6.85
C LEU A 164 5.46 -11.88 -7.68
N SER A 165 6.47 -11.85 -8.56
CA SER A 165 6.86 -13.01 -9.37
C SER A 165 7.35 -14.18 -8.53
N ASP A 166 8.16 -13.92 -7.49
CA ASP A 166 8.71 -14.95 -6.58
C ASP A 166 7.59 -15.65 -5.80
N TYR A 167 6.52 -14.92 -5.45
CA TYR A 167 5.34 -15.46 -4.76
C TYR A 167 4.23 -15.96 -5.70
N GLY A 168 4.52 -16.07 -7.01
CA GLY A 168 3.63 -16.69 -7.98
C GLY A 168 2.63 -15.77 -8.67
N TYR A 169 2.66 -14.45 -8.42
CA TYR A 169 1.81 -13.47 -9.10
C TYR A 169 2.52 -12.96 -10.37
N LYS A 170 2.11 -13.42 -11.55
CA LYS A 170 2.78 -13.15 -12.84
C LYS A 170 1.87 -12.61 -13.93
N THR A 171 0.60 -13.01 -13.91
CA THR A 171 -0.36 -12.73 -14.99
C THR A 171 -1.67 -12.17 -14.48
N LYS A 172 -2.53 -11.71 -15.38
CA LYS A 172 -3.90 -11.27 -15.09
C LYS A 172 -4.81 -12.36 -14.49
N LYS A 173 -4.41 -13.63 -14.57
CA LYS A 173 -5.17 -14.75 -14.00
C LYS A 173 -4.92 -14.93 -12.50
N ASP A 174 -3.81 -14.37 -12.03
CA ASP A 174 -3.44 -14.46 -10.62
C ASP A 174 -4.26 -13.47 -9.79
N LYS A 175 -4.48 -13.79 -8.52
CA LYS A 175 -5.25 -12.96 -7.60
C LYS A 175 -4.41 -11.76 -7.10
N CYS A 176 -3.88 -10.97 -8.05
CA CYS A 176 -3.11 -9.77 -7.83
C CYS A 176 -3.51 -8.69 -8.82
N ILE A 177 -3.84 -7.51 -8.32
CA ILE A 177 -4.12 -6.31 -9.12
C ILE A 177 -3.14 -5.24 -8.68
N LEU A 178 -2.26 -4.80 -9.59
CA LEU A 178 -1.27 -3.77 -9.30
C LEU A 178 -1.81 -2.40 -9.72
N GLN A 179 -1.70 -1.42 -8.82
CA GLN A 179 -2.22 -0.07 -9.04
C GLN A 179 -1.15 1.00 -8.85
N CYS A 180 -1.35 2.16 -9.49
CA CYS A 180 -0.52 3.34 -9.32
C CYS A 180 -1.26 4.60 -9.77
N PHE A 181 -1.01 5.74 -9.10
CA PHE A 181 -1.45 7.06 -9.56
C PHE A 181 -0.55 7.61 -10.68
N ASP A 182 0.75 7.31 -10.64
CA ASP A 182 1.71 7.79 -11.65
C ASP A 182 1.51 7.03 -12.98
N ALA A 183 0.87 7.72 -13.94
CA ALA A 183 0.56 7.16 -15.24
C ALA A 183 1.81 6.73 -16.04
N LYS A 184 2.91 7.51 -15.93
CA LYS A 184 4.16 7.17 -16.61
C LYS A 184 4.78 5.90 -16.03
N GLU A 185 4.71 5.74 -14.72
CA GLU A 185 5.20 4.54 -14.07
C GLU A 185 4.35 3.31 -14.41
N LEU A 186 3.02 3.45 -14.44
CA LEU A 186 2.15 2.33 -14.78
C LEU A 186 2.31 1.92 -16.27
N GLU A 187 2.45 2.89 -17.17
CA GLU A 187 2.79 2.64 -18.58
C GLU A 187 4.15 1.93 -18.70
N ARG A 188 5.18 2.40 -17.97
CA ARG A 188 6.50 1.76 -17.93
C ARG A 188 6.42 0.31 -17.43
N ILE A 189 5.59 0.02 -16.44
CA ILE A 189 5.36 -1.35 -15.94
C ILE A 189 4.84 -2.24 -17.07
N ARG A 190 3.89 -1.77 -17.88
CA ARG A 190 3.32 -2.54 -18.98
C ARG A 190 4.27 -2.65 -20.15
N VAL A 191 4.83 -1.52 -20.61
CA VAL A 191 5.55 -1.44 -21.89
C VAL A 191 7.01 -1.85 -21.76
N ASP A 192 7.74 -1.26 -20.78
CA ASP A 192 9.19 -1.47 -20.65
C ASP A 192 9.51 -2.71 -19.81
N LEU A 193 8.80 -2.89 -18.69
CA LEU A 193 9.00 -4.02 -17.79
C LEU A 193 8.18 -5.25 -18.19
N LYS A 194 7.32 -5.12 -19.22
CA LYS A 194 6.53 -6.21 -19.84
C LYS A 194 5.70 -7.02 -18.83
N SER A 195 5.19 -6.36 -17.80
CA SER A 195 4.36 -7.02 -16.81
C SER A 195 3.03 -7.48 -17.40
N GLU A 196 2.67 -8.73 -17.17
CA GLU A 196 1.38 -9.31 -17.58
C GLU A 196 0.32 -9.28 -16.46
N LEU A 197 0.61 -8.64 -15.33
CA LEU A 197 -0.35 -8.47 -14.24
C LEU A 197 -1.55 -7.62 -14.66
N PHE A 198 -2.68 -7.76 -13.94
CA PHE A 198 -3.79 -6.84 -14.07
C PHE A 198 -3.39 -5.48 -13.49
N LEU A 199 -3.41 -4.44 -14.33
CA LEU A 199 -2.99 -3.07 -13.96
C LEU A 199 -4.18 -2.13 -13.85
N VAL A 200 -4.22 -1.35 -12.78
CA VAL A 200 -5.24 -0.32 -12.55
C VAL A 200 -4.62 1.06 -12.47
N GLN A 201 -5.06 1.98 -13.35
CA GLN A 201 -4.71 3.38 -13.26
C GLN A 201 -5.60 4.06 -12.22
N LEU A 202 -5.00 4.58 -11.15
CA LEU A 202 -5.71 5.40 -10.17
C LEU A 202 -5.92 6.82 -10.71
N ILE A 203 -7.08 7.40 -10.43
CA ILE A 203 -7.49 8.74 -10.89
C ILE A 203 -7.94 9.55 -9.68
N GLU A 204 -7.28 10.68 -9.42
CA GLU A 204 -7.60 11.57 -8.30
C GLU A 204 -8.32 12.83 -8.78
N PHE A 205 -7.95 13.38 -9.94
CA PHE A 205 -8.43 14.66 -10.42
C PHE A 205 -9.35 14.55 -11.65
N PRO A 206 -10.38 15.42 -11.78
CA PRO A 206 -11.31 15.38 -12.92
C PRO A 206 -10.64 15.51 -14.30
N GLU A 207 -9.55 16.27 -14.41
CA GLU A 207 -8.81 16.46 -15.66
C GLU A 207 -8.15 15.17 -16.17
N GLU A 208 -7.82 14.24 -15.31
CA GLU A 208 -7.24 12.95 -15.68
C GLU A 208 -8.25 12.08 -16.44
N THR A 209 -9.56 12.30 -16.24
CA THR A 209 -10.61 11.57 -16.97
C THR A 209 -10.56 11.83 -18.47
N LYS A 210 -9.92 12.91 -18.92
CA LYS A 210 -9.70 13.20 -20.35
C LYS A 210 -8.69 12.26 -21.00
N GLN A 211 -7.93 11.52 -20.20
CA GLN A 211 -6.88 10.61 -20.65
C GLN A 211 -7.31 9.12 -20.69
N LEU A 212 -8.58 8.79 -20.51
CA LEU A 212 -9.06 7.41 -20.43
C LEU A 212 -8.66 6.54 -21.63
N LYS A 213 -8.63 7.11 -22.85
CA LYS A 213 -8.16 6.40 -24.06
C LYS A 213 -6.68 6.05 -23.97
N HIS A 214 -5.86 6.95 -23.40
CA HIS A 214 -4.44 6.68 -23.17
C HIS A 214 -4.27 5.61 -22.09
N PHE A 215 -4.96 5.73 -20.98
CA PHE A 215 -4.92 4.72 -19.90
C PHE A 215 -5.29 3.33 -20.40
N ALA A 216 -6.31 3.21 -21.26
CA ALA A 216 -6.74 1.95 -21.86
C ALA A 216 -5.68 1.29 -22.77
N SER A 217 -4.62 1.99 -23.18
CA SER A 217 -3.54 1.41 -23.99
C SER A 217 -2.57 0.55 -23.17
N TYR A 218 -2.50 0.73 -21.84
CA TYR A 218 -1.59 -0.01 -20.96
C TYR A 218 -2.24 -0.59 -19.71
N ALA A 219 -3.31 0.03 -19.19
CA ALA A 219 -4.04 -0.44 -18.01
C ALA A 219 -5.26 -1.30 -18.40
N ASP A 220 -5.63 -2.20 -17.50
CA ASP A 220 -6.77 -3.10 -17.64
C ASP A 220 -8.04 -2.55 -16.98
N GLY A 221 -7.85 -1.59 -16.07
CA GLY A 221 -8.94 -0.94 -15.36
C GLY A 221 -8.53 0.44 -14.85
N ILE A 222 -9.51 1.16 -14.30
CA ILE A 222 -9.32 2.45 -13.63
C ILE A 222 -9.84 2.38 -12.21
N GLY A 223 -9.19 3.11 -11.29
CA GLY A 223 -9.61 3.30 -9.90
C GLY A 223 -9.84 4.77 -9.60
N PRO A 224 -10.98 5.35 -10.01
CA PRO A 224 -11.23 6.77 -9.77
C PRO A 224 -11.60 7.03 -8.32
N TRP A 225 -11.19 8.21 -7.81
CA TRP A 225 -11.69 8.68 -6.53
C TRP A 225 -13.21 8.73 -6.54
N TYR A 226 -13.85 8.22 -5.48
CA TYR A 226 -15.31 8.02 -5.44
C TYR A 226 -16.12 9.28 -5.78
N LYS A 227 -15.62 10.48 -5.44
CA LYS A 227 -16.28 11.75 -5.79
C LYS A 227 -16.27 12.09 -7.30
N LEU A 228 -15.54 11.35 -8.10
CA LEU A 228 -15.57 11.47 -9.57
C LEU A 228 -16.68 10.61 -10.19
N ILE A 229 -17.32 9.75 -9.39
CA ILE A 229 -18.35 8.79 -9.84
C ILE A 229 -19.72 9.12 -9.24
N LEU A 230 -19.76 9.70 -8.04
CA LEU A 230 -20.94 10.09 -7.26
C LEU A 230 -21.05 11.61 -7.26
#